data_a393b2081f2ad9c7c2d110dfefc66b09
#
_entry.id   a393b2081f2ad9c7c2d110dfefc66b09
#
_cell.length_a   1.000
_cell.length_b   1.000
_cell.length_c   1.000
_cell.angle_alpha   90.00
_cell.angle_beta   90.00
_cell.angle_gamma   90.00
#
_symmetry.space_group_name_H-M   'P 1'
#
loop_
_entity.id
_entity.type
_entity.pdbx_description
1 polymer ?
#
loop_
_entity_poly.entity_id
_entity_poly.type
_entity_poly.pdbx_seq_one_letter_code
_entity_poly.pdbx_strand_id
1 'polypeptide(L)'
;MVNVCLVGCGGVGRRHLEAMIKVKQELNIEVVEPYLKNKIENNNISYFNDIKDVSDNIDICLIATKADIRKKVILDLVHSKNVKFMILEKVVFQNERDFDEIIKLLKSKNIKCWVNCHLRAQPIYKELKKQSMVEHDTYFTYDYSDDFTLSTSAIHILDLFAYLCNDYNLRIIKLKTDETLTKSKHEGCFDFNGNMEVVSTNNHKLSVQKVNRVFGEHLTIQSPSVQVKAGEGTDPDNRVGFVNDKKIPYLYQSSLTNLYIEDIINKSDCDLSTLENSAILHKMMLSTFRDLFSKKYNREVMDCPIT
;
A
#
# COMPACT_ATOMS: atom_id res chain seq x y z
N MET A 1 -13.66 -24.81 0.62
CA MET A 1 -12.36 -24.32 0.09
C MET A 1 -12.60 -22.94 -0.46
N VAL A 2 -11.73 -21.97 -0.18
CA VAL A 2 -11.87 -20.58 -0.65
C VAL A 2 -10.98 -20.39 -1.88
N ASN A 3 -11.54 -19.87 -2.97
CA ASN A 3 -10.82 -19.63 -4.22
C ASN A 3 -10.11 -18.27 -4.16
N VAL A 4 -8.78 -18.27 -4.17
CA VAL A 4 -7.95 -17.06 -4.15
C VAL A 4 -7.16 -16.95 -5.42
N CYS A 5 -7.26 -15.83 -6.12
CA CYS A 5 -6.48 -15.55 -7.32
C CYS A 5 -5.41 -14.50 -7.03
N LEU A 6 -4.15 -14.79 -7.38
CA LEU A 6 -3.04 -13.84 -7.37
C LEU A 6 -2.67 -13.48 -8.80
N VAL A 7 -2.84 -12.21 -9.19
CA VAL A 7 -2.42 -11.73 -10.52
C VAL A 7 -1.15 -10.89 -10.39
N GLY A 8 -0.08 -11.39 -11.00
CA GLY A 8 1.27 -10.86 -10.85
C GLY A 8 2.04 -11.55 -9.72
N CYS A 9 3.05 -12.33 -10.06
CA CYS A 9 3.90 -13.08 -9.11
C CYS A 9 5.38 -12.68 -9.25
N GLY A 10 5.64 -11.39 -9.46
CA GLY A 10 6.96 -10.79 -9.34
C GLY A 10 7.44 -10.74 -7.88
N GLY A 11 8.42 -9.87 -7.56
CA GLY A 11 9.02 -9.84 -6.22
C GLY A 11 8.01 -9.67 -5.07
N VAL A 12 7.05 -8.73 -5.20
CA VAL A 12 6.01 -8.50 -4.18
C VAL A 12 4.94 -9.58 -4.24
N GLY A 13 4.46 -9.94 -5.44
CA GLY A 13 3.45 -10.98 -5.60
C GLY A 13 3.89 -12.33 -5.04
N ARG A 14 5.18 -12.68 -5.20
CA ARG A 14 5.73 -13.89 -4.58
C ARG A 14 5.64 -13.87 -3.05
N ARG A 15 5.91 -12.72 -2.42
CA ARG A 15 5.76 -12.58 -0.95
C ARG A 15 4.31 -12.74 -0.52
N HIS A 16 3.35 -12.25 -1.32
CA HIS A 16 1.93 -12.51 -1.07
C HIS A 16 1.60 -13.99 -1.16
N LEU A 17 2.10 -14.69 -2.19
CA LEU A 17 1.90 -16.13 -2.34
C LEU A 17 2.45 -16.92 -1.14
N GLU A 18 3.66 -16.59 -0.69
CA GLU A 18 4.29 -17.19 0.50
C GLU A 18 3.48 -16.94 1.79
N ALA A 19 2.77 -15.81 1.88
CA ALA A 19 1.86 -15.54 2.99
C ALA A 19 0.53 -16.29 2.84
N MET A 20 -0.03 -16.39 1.64
CA MET A 20 -1.26 -17.14 1.38
C MET A 20 -1.17 -18.60 1.82
N ILE A 21 -0.02 -19.23 1.62
CA ILE A 21 0.25 -20.62 2.05
C ILE A 21 0.14 -20.79 3.58
N LYS A 22 0.29 -19.70 4.35
CA LYS A 22 0.23 -19.69 5.82
C LYS A 22 -1.16 -19.40 6.38
N VAL A 23 -2.15 -19.16 5.51
CA VAL A 23 -3.55 -18.97 5.93
C VAL A 23 -4.07 -20.25 6.55
N LYS A 24 -4.78 -20.13 7.68
CA LYS A 24 -5.28 -21.29 8.44
C LYS A 24 -6.39 -22.05 7.73
N GLN A 25 -7.21 -21.33 6.94
CA GLN A 25 -8.27 -21.94 6.15
C GLN A 25 -7.67 -22.60 4.90
N GLU A 26 -8.32 -23.63 4.43
CA GLU A 26 -7.94 -24.30 3.19
C GLU A 26 -8.27 -23.42 1.98
N LEU A 27 -7.22 -23.04 1.23
CA LEU A 27 -7.31 -22.21 0.03
C LEU A 27 -7.06 -23.05 -1.22
N ASN A 28 -7.77 -22.74 -2.29
CA ASN A 28 -7.37 -23.05 -3.66
C ASN A 28 -6.76 -21.78 -4.25
N ILE A 29 -5.44 -21.80 -4.52
CA ILE A 29 -4.68 -20.64 -4.95
C ILE A 29 -4.37 -20.74 -6.44
N GLU A 30 -4.89 -19.80 -7.22
CA GLU A 30 -4.64 -19.68 -8.65
C GLU A 30 -3.73 -18.48 -8.90
N VAL A 31 -2.56 -18.72 -9.52
CA VAL A 31 -1.54 -17.69 -9.77
C VAL A 31 -1.46 -17.41 -11.26
N VAL A 32 -1.70 -16.16 -11.65
CA VAL A 32 -1.54 -15.69 -13.04
C VAL A 32 -0.25 -14.92 -13.16
N GLU A 33 0.75 -15.51 -13.83
CA GLU A 33 2.04 -14.88 -14.12
C GLU A 33 2.67 -15.49 -15.39
N PRO A 34 2.56 -14.81 -16.54
CA PRO A 34 3.03 -15.36 -17.82
C PRO A 34 4.52 -15.67 -17.87
N TYR A 35 5.33 -14.96 -17.06
CA TYR A 35 6.79 -15.03 -17.10
C TYR A 35 7.41 -15.65 -15.86
N LEU A 36 6.65 -16.47 -15.13
CA LEU A 36 7.09 -17.06 -13.87
C LEU A 36 8.23 -18.07 -14.10
N LYS A 37 9.40 -17.76 -13.55
CA LYS A 37 10.58 -18.64 -13.67
C LYS A 37 10.62 -19.75 -12.61
N ASN A 38 10.21 -19.44 -11.38
CA ASN A 38 10.31 -20.36 -10.23
C ASN A 38 8.94 -20.53 -9.57
N LYS A 39 8.37 -21.71 -9.67
CA LYS A 39 7.11 -22.07 -9.01
C LYS A 39 7.36 -22.53 -7.58
N ILE A 40 6.39 -22.28 -6.70
CA ILE A 40 6.34 -22.92 -5.38
C ILE A 40 5.56 -24.21 -5.56
N GLU A 41 6.15 -25.34 -5.22
CA GLU A 41 5.47 -26.63 -5.27
C GLU A 41 4.55 -26.77 -4.04
N ASN A 42 3.25 -26.78 -4.29
CA ASN A 42 2.22 -26.99 -3.29
C ASN A 42 0.95 -27.49 -4.00
N ASN A 43 0.32 -28.51 -3.46
CA ASN A 43 -0.85 -29.15 -4.10
C ASN A 43 -2.07 -28.21 -4.25
N ASN A 44 -2.14 -27.15 -3.46
CA ASN A 44 -3.23 -26.19 -3.50
C ASN A 44 -2.91 -24.97 -4.39
N ILE A 45 -1.81 -24.99 -5.15
CA ILE A 45 -1.41 -23.88 -6.04
C ILE A 45 -1.43 -24.34 -7.48
N SER A 46 -2.20 -23.62 -8.31
CA SER A 46 -2.21 -23.78 -9.76
C SER A 46 -1.67 -22.52 -10.44
N TYR A 47 -0.94 -22.69 -11.55
CA TYR A 47 -0.29 -21.58 -12.26
C TYR A 47 -0.83 -21.46 -13.68
N PHE A 48 -1.18 -20.23 -14.06
CA PHE A 48 -1.77 -19.88 -15.35
C PHE A 48 -1.00 -18.75 -16.03
N ASN A 49 -1.08 -18.67 -17.33
CA ASN A 49 -0.50 -17.59 -18.11
C ASN A 49 -1.49 -16.45 -18.38
N ASP A 50 -2.79 -16.71 -18.30
CA ASP A 50 -3.84 -15.76 -18.64
C ASP A 50 -4.99 -15.82 -17.61
N ILE A 51 -5.61 -14.67 -17.35
CA ILE A 51 -6.77 -14.53 -16.45
C ILE A 51 -7.97 -15.37 -16.93
N LYS A 52 -8.13 -15.57 -18.25
CA LYS A 52 -9.24 -16.36 -18.79
C LYS A 52 -9.20 -17.83 -18.37
N ASP A 53 -8.00 -18.34 -18.04
CA ASP A 53 -7.77 -19.76 -17.72
C ASP A 53 -8.03 -20.09 -16.23
N VAL A 54 -8.20 -19.08 -15.35
CA VAL A 54 -8.54 -19.31 -13.92
C VAL A 54 -10.03 -19.56 -13.75
N SER A 55 -10.41 -20.03 -12.58
CA SER A 55 -11.81 -20.30 -12.19
C SER A 55 -12.71 -19.09 -12.41
N ASP A 56 -13.98 -19.35 -12.80
CA ASP A 56 -14.97 -18.29 -13.04
C ASP A 56 -15.41 -17.59 -11.76
N ASN A 57 -15.35 -18.26 -10.61
CA ASN A 57 -15.74 -17.72 -9.31
C ASN A 57 -14.50 -17.57 -8.42
N ILE A 58 -14.18 -16.35 -8.08
CA ILE A 58 -13.03 -15.95 -7.27
C ILE A 58 -13.54 -15.29 -5.99
N ASP A 59 -13.26 -15.87 -4.83
CA ASP A 59 -13.66 -15.29 -3.56
C ASP A 59 -12.78 -14.06 -3.25
N ILE A 60 -11.45 -14.18 -3.38
CA ILE A 60 -10.52 -13.08 -3.13
C ILE A 60 -9.52 -13.00 -4.28
N CYS A 61 -9.39 -11.82 -4.90
CA CYS A 61 -8.37 -11.56 -5.89
C CYS A 61 -7.34 -10.54 -5.36
N LEU A 62 -6.06 -10.90 -5.38
CA LEU A 62 -4.97 -9.99 -5.08
C LEU A 62 -4.23 -9.62 -6.38
N ILE A 63 -4.15 -8.34 -6.70
CA ILE A 63 -3.51 -7.85 -7.92
C ILE A 63 -2.20 -7.13 -7.58
N ALA A 64 -1.07 -7.79 -7.89
CA ALA A 64 0.30 -7.34 -7.62
C ALA A 64 1.08 -7.00 -8.91
N THR A 65 0.38 -6.64 -9.97
CA THR A 65 0.99 -6.15 -11.21
C THR A 65 1.52 -4.72 -11.05
N LYS A 66 2.29 -4.23 -12.04
CA LYS A 66 2.71 -2.82 -12.09
C LYS A 66 1.50 -1.89 -12.25
N ALA A 67 1.67 -0.62 -11.81
CA ALA A 67 0.61 0.38 -11.81
C ALA A 67 0.11 0.74 -13.22
N ASP A 68 0.99 0.75 -14.21
CA ASP A 68 0.71 1.08 -15.62
C ASP A 68 -0.27 0.13 -16.31
N ILE A 69 -0.21 -1.16 -15.95
CA ILE A 69 -1.08 -2.20 -16.56
C ILE A 69 -2.25 -2.60 -15.67
N ARG A 70 -2.26 -2.20 -14.39
CA ARG A 70 -3.22 -2.72 -13.39
C ARG A 70 -4.66 -2.41 -13.73
N LYS A 71 -4.96 -1.24 -14.28
CA LYS A 71 -6.32 -0.91 -14.73
C LYS A 71 -6.83 -1.93 -15.74
N LYS A 72 -6.02 -2.23 -16.77
CA LYS A 72 -6.40 -3.23 -17.78
C LYS A 72 -6.65 -4.59 -17.16
N VAL A 73 -5.77 -5.03 -16.25
CA VAL A 73 -5.92 -6.31 -15.52
C VAL A 73 -7.23 -6.35 -14.73
N ILE A 74 -7.60 -5.27 -14.05
CA ILE A 74 -8.87 -5.19 -13.30
C ILE A 74 -10.06 -5.30 -14.27
N LEU A 75 -10.03 -4.57 -15.39
CA LEU A 75 -11.10 -4.60 -16.39
C LEU A 75 -11.25 -6.00 -16.97
N ASP A 76 -10.16 -6.63 -17.41
CA ASP A 76 -10.16 -7.98 -17.97
C ASP A 76 -10.75 -9.00 -16.97
N LEU A 77 -10.34 -8.91 -15.70
CA LEU A 77 -10.80 -9.79 -14.63
C LEU A 77 -12.30 -9.62 -14.35
N VAL A 78 -12.76 -8.38 -14.13
CA VAL A 78 -14.15 -8.09 -13.71
C VAL A 78 -15.16 -8.30 -14.85
N HIS A 79 -14.73 -8.25 -16.10
CA HIS A 79 -15.60 -8.55 -17.24
C HIS A 79 -15.70 -10.05 -17.53
N SER A 80 -14.69 -10.84 -17.17
CA SER A 80 -14.64 -12.28 -17.48
C SER A 80 -14.93 -13.20 -16.30
N LYS A 81 -14.82 -12.70 -15.05
CA LYS A 81 -14.90 -13.51 -13.83
C LYS A 81 -15.84 -12.89 -12.78
N ASN A 82 -16.36 -13.74 -11.89
CA ASN A 82 -17.15 -13.34 -10.74
C ASN A 82 -16.22 -13.19 -9.53
N VAL A 83 -15.88 -11.96 -9.16
CA VAL A 83 -14.98 -11.64 -8.04
C VAL A 83 -15.82 -11.05 -6.90
N LYS A 84 -15.61 -11.53 -5.66
CA LYS A 84 -16.28 -10.96 -4.47
C LYS A 84 -15.45 -9.88 -3.79
N PHE A 85 -14.16 -10.16 -3.56
CA PHE A 85 -13.25 -9.28 -2.83
C PHE A 85 -11.97 -9.06 -3.61
N MET A 86 -11.41 -7.85 -3.52
CA MET A 86 -10.18 -7.49 -4.25
C MET A 86 -9.20 -6.75 -3.34
N ILE A 87 -7.91 -7.09 -3.44
CA ILE A 87 -6.82 -6.35 -2.82
C ILE A 87 -5.88 -5.88 -3.93
N LEU A 88 -5.58 -4.59 -3.96
CA LEU A 88 -4.66 -3.99 -4.93
C LEU A 88 -3.35 -3.60 -4.29
N GLU A 89 -2.24 -3.89 -4.97
CA GLU A 89 -0.95 -3.33 -4.59
C GLU A 89 -0.89 -1.82 -4.90
N LYS A 90 -0.12 -1.12 -4.08
CA LYS A 90 0.19 0.29 -4.28
C LYS A 90 1.42 0.42 -5.24
N VAL A 91 1.65 1.52 -5.90
CA VAL A 91 0.76 2.62 -6.25
C VAL A 91 -0.32 2.05 -7.14
N VAL A 92 -1.60 2.36 -6.87
CA VAL A 92 -2.69 1.64 -7.56
C VAL A 92 -2.71 1.94 -9.05
N PHE A 93 -2.70 3.21 -9.44
CA PHE A 93 -2.66 3.69 -10.83
C PHE A 93 -1.69 4.85 -10.95
N GLN A 94 -1.28 5.15 -12.18
CA GLN A 94 -0.44 6.31 -12.51
C GLN A 94 -1.26 7.58 -12.84
N ASN A 95 -2.59 7.41 -13.06
CA ASN A 95 -3.51 8.49 -13.43
C ASN A 95 -4.68 8.58 -12.45
N GLU A 96 -5.03 9.80 -12.04
CA GLU A 96 -6.13 10.03 -11.08
C GLU A 96 -7.50 9.63 -11.63
N ARG A 97 -7.72 9.76 -12.94
CA ARG A 97 -9.01 9.42 -13.59
C ARG A 97 -9.34 7.94 -13.50
N ASP A 98 -8.32 7.08 -13.48
CA ASP A 98 -8.50 5.63 -13.42
C ASP A 98 -9.18 5.18 -12.12
N PHE A 99 -8.98 5.91 -11.03
CA PHE A 99 -9.65 5.62 -9.77
C PHE A 99 -11.17 5.76 -9.87
N ASP A 100 -11.67 6.84 -10.48
CA ASP A 100 -13.12 7.07 -10.55
C ASP A 100 -13.82 6.01 -11.41
N GLU A 101 -13.20 5.66 -12.52
CA GLU A 101 -13.71 4.62 -13.42
C GLU A 101 -13.77 3.26 -12.73
N ILE A 102 -12.66 2.86 -12.09
CA ILE A 102 -12.58 1.55 -11.43
C ILE A 102 -13.47 1.48 -10.19
N ILE A 103 -13.53 2.52 -9.36
CA ILE A 103 -14.44 2.57 -8.21
C ILE A 103 -15.90 2.42 -8.66
N LYS A 104 -16.30 3.14 -9.72
CA LYS A 104 -17.66 3.03 -10.27
C LYS A 104 -17.96 1.61 -10.76
N LEU A 105 -17.02 1.00 -11.48
CA LEU A 105 -17.14 -0.37 -11.98
C LEU A 105 -17.27 -1.38 -10.84
N LEU A 106 -16.36 -1.35 -9.86
CA LEU A 106 -16.37 -2.31 -8.75
C LEU A 106 -17.65 -2.18 -7.91
N LYS A 107 -18.13 -0.95 -7.68
CA LYS A 107 -19.42 -0.71 -7.01
C LYS A 107 -20.60 -1.30 -7.80
N SER A 108 -20.62 -1.14 -9.13
CA SER A 108 -21.69 -1.69 -9.97
C SER A 108 -21.74 -3.21 -9.97
N LYS A 109 -20.60 -3.85 -9.67
CA LYS A 109 -20.44 -5.31 -9.56
C LYS A 109 -20.50 -5.81 -8.11
N ASN A 110 -20.74 -4.91 -7.13
CA ASN A 110 -20.74 -5.23 -5.69
C ASN A 110 -19.44 -5.88 -5.20
N ILE A 111 -18.29 -5.44 -5.74
CA ILE A 111 -16.96 -5.92 -5.37
C ILE A 111 -16.37 -4.99 -4.32
N LYS A 112 -16.11 -5.48 -3.10
CA LYS A 112 -15.36 -4.72 -2.11
C LYS A 112 -13.86 -4.77 -2.44
N CYS A 113 -13.20 -3.62 -2.36
CA CYS A 113 -11.82 -3.48 -2.75
C CYS A 113 -11.00 -2.69 -1.73
N TRP A 114 -9.82 -3.20 -1.40
CA TRP A 114 -8.85 -2.57 -0.51
C TRP A 114 -7.51 -2.36 -1.21
N VAL A 115 -6.71 -1.46 -0.66
CA VAL A 115 -5.36 -1.17 -1.14
C VAL A 115 -4.35 -1.56 -0.06
N ASN A 116 -3.30 -2.28 -0.45
CA ASN A 116 -2.27 -2.77 0.46
C ASN A 116 -1.35 -1.65 0.97
N CYS A 117 -1.92 -0.68 1.69
CA CYS A 117 -1.17 0.29 2.50
C CYS A 117 -0.90 -0.33 3.87
N HIS A 118 0.13 -1.18 3.95
CA HIS A 118 0.36 -2.11 5.04
C HIS A 118 0.73 -1.49 6.39
N LEU A 119 1.21 -0.23 6.45
CA LEU A 119 1.65 0.38 7.70
C LEU A 119 0.51 0.42 8.74
N ARG A 120 -0.68 0.86 8.36
CA ARG A 120 -1.84 0.93 9.26
C ARG A 120 -2.23 -0.42 9.89
N ALA A 121 -1.89 -1.51 9.22
CA ALA A 121 -2.16 -2.87 9.70
C ALA A 121 -1.08 -3.41 10.65
N GLN A 122 0.05 -2.73 10.80
CA GLN A 122 1.08 -3.10 11.76
C GLN A 122 0.57 -3.02 13.21
N PRO A 123 0.90 -4.00 14.06
CA PRO A 123 0.48 -4.01 15.46
C PRO A 123 0.81 -2.72 16.21
N ILE A 124 1.98 -2.13 15.94
CA ILE A 124 2.41 -0.88 16.59
C ILE A 124 1.47 0.29 16.27
N TYR A 125 1.04 0.43 15.01
CA TYR A 125 0.16 1.53 14.61
C TYR A 125 -1.31 1.30 14.99
N LYS A 126 -1.73 0.03 15.07
CA LYS A 126 -3.02 -0.33 15.69
C LYS A 126 -3.06 0.00 17.18
N GLU A 127 -1.96 -0.24 17.90
CA GLU A 127 -1.84 0.13 19.30
C GLU A 127 -1.90 1.65 19.48
N LEU A 128 -1.17 2.42 18.65
CA LEU A 128 -1.27 3.89 18.65
C LEU A 128 -2.69 4.38 18.40
N LYS A 129 -3.39 3.80 17.43
CA LYS A 129 -4.76 4.16 17.11
C LYS A 129 -5.73 3.95 18.29
N LYS A 130 -5.56 2.84 19.02
CA LYS A 130 -6.38 2.54 20.22
C LYS A 130 -6.18 3.56 21.34
N GLN A 131 -4.98 4.09 21.47
CA GLN A 131 -4.65 5.04 22.55
C GLN A 131 -5.25 6.43 22.32
N SER A 132 -5.92 6.68 21.18
CA SER A 132 -6.64 7.94 20.86
C SER A 132 -5.83 9.22 21.13
N MET A 133 -4.53 9.20 20.82
CA MET A 133 -3.56 10.25 21.20
C MET A 133 -3.58 11.47 20.28
N VAL A 134 -4.51 11.54 19.33
CA VAL A 134 -4.58 12.65 18.37
C VAL A 134 -5.52 13.72 18.90
N GLU A 135 -4.94 14.76 19.47
CA GLU A 135 -5.60 15.98 19.92
C GLU A 135 -5.56 17.05 18.80
N HIS A 136 -6.24 18.18 18.99
CA HIS A 136 -6.08 19.32 18.08
C HIS A 136 -4.62 19.76 18.00
N ASP A 137 -4.20 20.19 16.80
CA ASP A 137 -2.85 20.68 16.53
C ASP A 137 -1.72 19.65 16.78
N THR A 138 -2.01 18.37 16.57
CA THR A 138 -1.02 17.30 16.71
C THR A 138 -0.02 17.33 15.55
N TYR A 139 1.27 17.23 15.89
CA TYR A 139 2.38 17.12 14.94
C TYR A 139 2.85 15.68 14.83
N PHE A 140 3.03 15.24 13.60
CA PHE A 140 3.61 13.95 13.23
C PHE A 140 4.92 14.17 12.50
N THR A 141 5.96 13.46 12.91
CA THR A 141 7.22 13.41 12.18
C THR A 141 7.48 11.96 11.80
N TYR A 142 7.61 11.71 10.51
CA TYR A 142 7.94 10.40 9.97
C TYR A 142 9.33 10.43 9.37
N ASP A 143 10.27 9.77 10.02
CA ASP A 143 11.65 9.66 9.60
C ASP A 143 11.83 8.36 8.81
N TYR A 144 12.45 8.42 7.62
CA TYR A 144 12.77 7.26 6.81
C TYR A 144 14.22 7.27 6.33
N SER A 145 14.77 6.10 6.02
CA SER A 145 16.15 5.90 5.56
C SER A 145 16.22 5.56 4.06
N ASP A 146 17.43 5.33 3.55
CA ASP A 146 17.70 5.10 2.12
C ASP A 146 17.08 3.83 1.53
N ASP A 147 16.67 2.86 2.37
CA ASP A 147 15.96 1.65 1.92
C ASP A 147 14.52 1.92 1.41
N PHE A 148 14.08 3.16 1.55
CA PHE A 148 12.75 3.63 1.27
C PHE A 148 12.80 4.73 0.22
N THR A 149 11.96 4.69 -0.78
CA THR A 149 11.83 5.78 -1.75
C THR A 149 10.54 6.55 -1.52
N LEU A 150 10.63 7.88 -1.42
CA LEU A 150 9.45 8.72 -1.19
C LEU A 150 8.43 8.56 -2.32
N SER A 151 8.89 8.45 -3.56
CA SER A 151 8.04 8.30 -4.74
C SER A 151 7.02 7.17 -4.65
N THR A 152 7.42 6.01 -4.13
CA THR A 152 6.59 4.81 -4.10
C THR A 152 6.02 4.49 -2.73
N SER A 153 6.59 5.07 -1.69
CA SER A 153 6.23 4.76 -0.30
C SER A 153 5.45 5.86 0.40
N ALA A 154 5.42 7.08 -0.16
CA ALA A 154 4.65 8.19 0.41
C ALA A 154 3.19 7.80 0.70
N ILE A 155 2.58 6.99 -0.17
CA ILE A 155 1.18 6.57 0.01
C ILE A 155 0.96 5.76 1.29
N HIS A 156 1.93 4.96 1.73
CA HIS A 156 1.83 4.23 3.00
C HIS A 156 1.82 5.19 4.20
N ILE A 157 2.65 6.24 4.13
CA ILE A 157 2.76 7.25 5.19
C ILE A 157 1.51 8.13 5.23
N LEU A 158 1.01 8.55 4.06
CA LEU A 158 -0.22 9.32 3.93
C LEU A 158 -1.43 8.53 4.45
N ASP A 159 -1.53 7.24 4.12
CA ASP A 159 -2.59 6.37 4.62
C ASP A 159 -2.50 6.18 6.13
N LEU A 160 -1.30 5.97 6.67
CA LEU A 160 -1.09 5.87 8.12
C LEU A 160 -1.50 7.17 8.83
N PHE A 161 -1.10 8.33 8.32
CA PHE A 161 -1.47 9.62 8.89
C PHE A 161 -2.98 9.84 8.85
N ALA A 162 -3.62 9.59 7.69
CA ALA A 162 -5.08 9.67 7.54
C ALA A 162 -5.80 8.71 8.51
N TYR A 163 -5.30 7.48 8.65
CA TYR A 163 -5.81 6.48 9.58
C TYR A 163 -5.73 6.94 11.04
N LEU A 164 -4.59 7.46 11.47
CA LEU A 164 -4.39 7.93 12.84
C LEU A 164 -5.28 9.14 13.15
N CYS A 165 -5.39 10.10 12.21
CA CYS A 165 -6.19 11.31 12.37
C CYS A 165 -7.70 11.13 12.10
N ASN A 166 -8.15 9.99 11.54
CA ASN A 166 -9.50 9.81 10.97
C ASN A 166 -9.87 10.87 9.93
N ASP A 167 -8.92 11.32 9.15
CA ASP A 167 -9.12 12.38 8.17
C ASP A 167 -8.37 12.06 6.86
N TYR A 168 -9.11 11.80 5.79
CA TYR A 168 -8.55 11.51 4.47
C TYR A 168 -8.43 12.77 3.58
N ASN A 169 -8.97 13.92 4.03
CA ASN A 169 -8.88 15.18 3.30
C ASN A 169 -7.55 15.89 3.65
N LEU A 170 -6.48 15.38 3.08
CA LEU A 170 -5.13 15.87 3.30
C LEU A 170 -4.70 16.84 2.18
N ARG A 171 -3.73 17.71 2.48
CA ARG A 171 -3.02 18.52 1.48
C ARG A 171 -1.52 18.40 1.68
N ILE A 172 -0.79 18.10 0.61
CA ILE A 172 0.66 18.27 0.57
C ILE A 172 0.92 19.77 0.37
N ILE A 173 1.50 20.43 1.38
CA ILE A 173 1.75 21.87 1.34
C ILE A 173 3.18 22.20 0.93
N LYS A 174 4.08 21.20 1.01
CA LYS A 174 5.46 21.35 0.58
C LYS A 174 6.03 19.99 0.18
N LEU A 175 6.73 19.96 -0.94
CA LEU A 175 7.53 18.85 -1.41
C LEU A 175 8.88 19.36 -1.86
N LYS A 176 9.95 18.95 -1.19
CA LYS A 176 11.33 19.24 -1.57
C LYS A 176 12.02 17.91 -1.87
N THR A 177 12.30 17.67 -3.13
CA THR A 177 12.96 16.43 -3.58
C THR A 177 14.45 16.63 -3.71
N ASP A 178 15.19 15.53 -3.67
CA ASP A 178 16.58 15.48 -4.06
C ASP A 178 16.73 15.96 -5.53
N GLU A 179 17.91 16.45 -5.90
CA GLU A 179 18.12 17.08 -7.23
C GLU A 179 17.93 16.09 -8.38
N THR A 180 18.24 14.80 -8.15
CA THR A 180 18.23 13.76 -9.17
C THR A 180 17.05 12.81 -9.03
N LEU A 181 16.32 12.60 -10.15
CA LEU A 181 15.45 11.44 -10.29
C LEU A 181 16.30 10.23 -10.64
N THR A 182 16.12 9.13 -9.92
CA THR A 182 16.79 7.86 -10.23
C THR A 182 15.85 6.99 -11.08
N LYS A 183 16.41 6.25 -12.04
CA LYS A 183 15.62 5.26 -12.77
C LYS A 183 15.18 4.16 -11.81
N SER A 184 13.90 3.85 -11.79
CA SER A 184 13.37 2.71 -11.07
C SER A 184 13.83 1.41 -11.74
N LYS A 185 13.75 0.29 -11.02
CA LYS A 185 13.91 -1.06 -11.62
C LYS A 185 12.85 -1.38 -12.68
N HIS A 186 11.77 -0.61 -12.74
CA HIS A 186 10.70 -0.73 -13.72
C HIS A 186 10.91 0.27 -14.85
N GLU A 187 10.94 -0.24 -16.08
CA GLU A 187 11.14 0.58 -17.28
C GLU A 187 10.09 1.71 -17.35
N GLY A 188 10.53 2.91 -17.69
CA GLY A 188 9.67 4.09 -17.78
C GLY A 188 9.30 4.74 -16.45
N CYS A 189 9.68 4.13 -15.32
CA CYS A 189 9.40 4.66 -13.99
C CYS A 189 10.65 5.28 -13.33
N PHE A 190 10.40 6.21 -12.41
CA PHE A 190 11.44 6.93 -11.70
C PHE A 190 11.17 6.94 -10.20
N ASP A 191 12.25 6.92 -9.45
CA ASP A 191 12.25 7.05 -8.00
C ASP A 191 12.86 8.39 -7.59
N PHE A 192 12.39 8.94 -6.49
CA PHE A 192 12.97 10.10 -5.84
C PHE A 192 12.79 10.02 -4.33
N ASN A 193 13.67 10.74 -3.63
CA ASN A 193 13.62 10.97 -2.21
C ASN A 193 13.48 12.48 -1.92
N GLY A 194 13.28 12.83 -0.66
CA GLY A 194 13.14 14.21 -0.22
C GLY A 194 12.31 14.34 1.04
N ASN A 195 11.84 15.54 1.29
CA ASN A 195 11.02 15.88 2.44
C ASN A 195 9.64 16.36 1.98
N MET A 196 8.60 16.01 2.75
CA MET A 196 7.22 16.37 2.43
C MET A 196 6.50 16.87 3.69
N GLU A 197 5.76 17.96 3.56
CA GLU A 197 4.88 18.48 4.62
C GLU A 197 3.42 18.35 4.20
N VAL A 198 2.60 17.82 5.09
CA VAL A 198 1.19 17.53 4.85
C VAL A 198 0.34 18.10 5.98
N VAL A 199 -0.85 18.58 5.67
CA VAL A 199 -1.84 19.03 6.66
C VAL A 199 -3.17 18.34 6.42
N SER A 200 -3.88 18.06 7.50
CA SER A 200 -5.26 17.57 7.50
C SER A 200 -6.24 18.74 7.62
N THR A 201 -7.54 18.48 7.38
CA THR A 201 -8.58 19.51 7.59
C THR A 201 -8.75 19.88 9.05
N ASN A 202 -8.39 18.98 9.99
CA ASN A 202 -8.40 19.23 11.44
C ASN A 202 -7.10 19.85 11.96
N ASN A 203 -6.30 20.44 11.06
CA ASN A 203 -5.05 21.14 11.37
C ASN A 203 -3.92 20.26 11.95
N HIS A 204 -4.02 18.93 11.84
CA HIS A 204 -2.88 18.07 12.14
C HIS A 204 -1.82 18.22 11.05
N LYS A 205 -0.55 18.14 11.44
CA LYS A 205 0.59 18.33 10.54
C LYS A 205 1.48 17.09 10.52
N LEU A 206 1.90 16.70 9.32
CA LEU A 206 2.86 15.63 9.11
C LEU A 206 4.08 16.17 8.40
N SER A 207 5.26 15.93 8.97
CA SER A 207 6.55 16.13 8.32
C SER A 207 7.18 14.77 8.01
N VAL A 208 7.37 14.49 6.73
CA VAL A 208 8.09 13.29 6.25
C VAL A 208 9.52 13.71 5.94
N GLN A 209 10.50 13.08 6.57
CA GLN A 209 11.89 13.48 6.51
C GLN A 209 12.80 12.31 6.18
N LYS A 210 13.70 12.53 5.20
CA LYS A 210 14.81 11.62 4.96
C LYS A 210 15.89 11.86 5.99
N VAL A 211 16.30 10.80 6.68
CA VAL A 211 17.35 10.87 7.72
C VAL A 211 18.44 9.85 7.45
N ASN A 212 19.67 10.22 7.79
CA ASN A 212 20.81 9.30 7.72
C ASN A 212 20.76 8.36 8.94
N ARG A 213 20.01 7.28 8.83
CA ARG A 213 19.94 6.20 9.82
C ARG A 213 20.42 4.90 9.23
N VAL A 214 20.89 4.01 10.11
CA VAL A 214 21.37 2.69 9.71
C VAL A 214 20.21 1.74 9.43
N PHE A 215 19.02 1.95 10.04
CA PHE A 215 17.89 1.02 9.92
C PHE A 215 16.54 1.61 10.39
N GLY A 216 15.47 1.23 9.70
CA GLY A 216 14.08 1.37 10.14
C GLY A 216 13.41 2.72 9.91
N GLU A 217 12.12 2.72 10.10
CA GLU A 217 11.23 3.86 9.96
C GLU A 217 10.71 4.26 11.35
N HIS A 218 10.64 5.56 11.63
CA HIS A 218 10.20 6.05 12.92
C HIS A 218 9.12 7.12 12.78
N LEU A 219 8.08 6.98 13.59
CA LEU A 219 7.02 7.97 13.75
C LEU A 219 7.09 8.59 15.16
N THR A 220 7.16 9.91 15.20
CA THR A 220 6.97 10.70 16.43
C THR A 220 5.65 11.43 16.33
N ILE A 221 4.81 11.32 17.36
CA ILE A 221 3.56 12.04 17.50
C ILE A 221 3.72 12.97 18.69
N GLN A 222 3.46 14.24 18.49
CA GLN A 222 3.52 15.28 19.53
C GLN A 222 2.21 16.07 19.53
N SER A 223 1.47 15.94 20.61
CA SER A 223 0.32 16.79 20.96
C SER A 223 0.67 17.72 22.12
N PRO A 224 -0.20 18.67 22.49
CA PRO A 224 0.04 19.55 23.63
C PRO A 224 0.30 18.81 24.96
N SER A 225 -0.34 17.64 25.14
CA SER A 225 -0.26 16.89 26.41
C SER A 225 0.62 15.65 26.35
N VAL A 226 0.92 15.12 25.14
CA VAL A 226 1.57 13.80 24.99
C VAL A 226 2.60 13.81 23.86
N GLN A 227 3.72 13.15 24.11
CA GLN A 227 4.68 12.77 23.07
C GLN A 227 4.79 11.24 23.01
N VAL A 228 4.67 10.68 21.81
CA VAL A 228 4.81 9.24 21.56
C VAL A 228 5.80 9.00 20.44
N LYS A 229 6.64 8.00 20.62
CA LYS A 229 7.55 7.49 19.57
C LYS A 229 7.18 6.06 19.24
N ALA A 230 7.05 5.76 17.97
CA ALA A 230 6.81 4.42 17.47
C ALA A 230 7.67 4.15 16.23
N GLY A 231 8.02 2.90 16.01
CA GLY A 231 8.80 2.56 14.83
C GLY A 231 9.34 1.15 14.85
N GLU A 232 10.13 0.83 13.85
CA GLU A 232 10.86 -0.41 13.73
C GLU A 232 12.13 -0.36 14.59
N GLY A 233 12.40 -1.44 15.33
CA GLY A 233 13.64 -1.56 16.09
C GLY A 233 14.87 -1.76 15.18
N THR A 234 16.05 -1.56 15.75
CA THR A 234 17.32 -1.58 15.02
C THR A 234 17.88 -2.98 14.75
N ASP A 235 17.22 -4.05 15.22
CA ASP A 235 17.65 -5.43 15.02
C ASP A 235 16.96 -6.02 13.80
N PRO A 236 17.68 -6.24 12.68
CA PRO A 236 17.11 -6.78 11.46
C PRO A 236 16.71 -8.26 11.59
N ASP A 237 17.33 -9.01 12.51
CA ASP A 237 17.08 -10.44 12.70
C ASP A 237 15.87 -10.71 13.60
N ASN A 238 15.55 -9.73 14.47
CA ASN A 238 14.45 -9.82 15.39
C ASN A 238 13.57 -8.57 15.29
N ARG A 239 12.72 -8.52 14.26
CA ARG A 239 11.86 -7.36 13.96
C ARG A 239 10.88 -7.09 15.09
N VAL A 240 11.33 -6.28 16.01
CA VAL A 240 10.54 -5.76 17.11
C VAL A 240 10.34 -4.27 16.89
N GLY A 241 9.09 -3.84 16.80
CA GLY A 241 8.74 -2.44 16.86
C GLY A 241 8.60 -1.98 18.31
N PHE A 242 8.41 -0.69 18.49
CA PHE A 242 8.18 -0.09 19.80
C PHE A 242 7.11 1.00 19.73
N VAL A 243 6.42 1.18 20.85
CA VAL A 243 5.59 2.35 21.14
C VAL A 243 6.06 2.86 22.49
N ASN A 244 6.73 4.00 22.50
CA ASN A 244 7.57 4.44 23.61
C ASN A 244 8.55 3.32 24.03
N ASP A 245 8.51 2.86 25.27
CA ASP A 245 9.37 1.80 25.78
C ASP A 245 8.75 0.39 25.64
N LYS A 246 7.53 0.29 25.15
CA LYS A 246 6.83 -0.98 25.00
C LYS A 246 7.22 -1.64 23.68
N LYS A 247 7.81 -2.82 23.76
CA LYS A 247 8.12 -3.67 22.60
C LYS A 247 6.83 -4.32 22.05
N ILE A 248 6.64 -4.22 20.75
CA ILE A 248 5.48 -4.78 20.04
C ILE A 248 6.01 -5.47 18.77
N PRO A 249 5.46 -6.62 18.34
CA PRO A 249 5.89 -7.26 17.11
C PRO A 249 5.78 -6.31 15.91
N TYR A 250 6.83 -6.26 15.08
CA TYR A 250 6.82 -5.58 13.78
C TYR A 250 6.87 -6.63 12.69
N LEU A 251 5.77 -6.78 11.95
CA LEU A 251 5.59 -7.88 11.02
C LEU A 251 6.17 -7.53 9.65
N TYR A 252 6.74 -8.53 8.98
CA TYR A 252 7.04 -8.38 7.55
C TYR A 252 5.74 -8.13 6.77
N GLN A 253 5.80 -7.31 5.74
CA GLN A 253 4.66 -7.08 4.85
C GLN A 253 4.08 -8.40 4.32
N SER A 254 4.96 -9.35 3.98
CA SER A 254 4.57 -10.71 3.57
C SER A 254 3.86 -11.52 4.67
N SER A 255 4.00 -11.14 5.93
CA SER A 255 3.32 -11.79 7.06
C SER A 255 2.02 -11.10 7.46
N LEU A 256 1.60 -10.07 6.73
CA LEU A 256 0.32 -9.39 6.94
C LEU A 256 -0.76 -9.91 5.97
N THR A 257 -0.37 -10.40 4.79
CA THR A 257 -1.33 -10.83 3.77
C THR A 257 -2.20 -12.00 4.23
N ASN A 258 -1.64 -12.97 4.95
CA ASN A 258 -2.44 -14.05 5.52
C ASN A 258 -3.50 -13.51 6.49
N LEU A 259 -3.19 -12.48 7.28
CA LEU A 259 -4.13 -11.86 8.22
C LEU A 259 -5.27 -11.15 7.47
N TYR A 260 -4.98 -10.46 6.37
CA TYR A 260 -6.01 -9.81 5.56
C TYR A 260 -6.97 -10.84 4.94
N ILE A 261 -6.42 -11.93 4.41
CA ILE A 261 -7.22 -13.00 3.82
C ILE A 261 -8.08 -13.67 4.89
N GLU A 262 -7.52 -14.02 6.06
CA GLU A 262 -8.26 -14.57 7.18
C GLU A 262 -9.38 -13.63 7.65
N ASP A 263 -9.12 -12.33 7.72
CA ASP A 263 -10.12 -11.34 8.11
C ASP A 263 -11.24 -11.22 7.05
N ILE A 264 -10.91 -11.19 5.76
CA ILE A 264 -11.89 -11.15 4.68
C ILE A 264 -12.78 -12.41 4.70
N ILE A 265 -12.19 -13.59 4.88
CA ILE A 265 -12.94 -14.86 4.98
C ILE A 265 -13.91 -14.84 6.17
N ASN A 266 -13.45 -14.37 7.33
CA ASN A 266 -14.21 -14.45 8.57
C ASN A 266 -15.20 -13.29 8.76
N LYS A 267 -14.89 -12.10 8.25
CA LYS A 267 -15.62 -10.85 8.56
C LYS A 267 -16.14 -10.13 7.31
N SER A 268 -15.77 -10.58 6.09
CA SER A 268 -15.99 -9.86 4.83
C SER A 268 -15.41 -8.44 4.85
N ASP A 269 -14.33 -8.22 5.59
CA ASP A 269 -13.62 -6.95 5.76
C ASP A 269 -12.17 -7.21 6.22
N CYS A 270 -11.29 -6.20 6.12
CA CYS A 270 -9.94 -6.25 6.66
C CYS A 270 -9.42 -4.84 7.04
N ASP A 271 -8.29 -4.80 7.74
CA ASP A 271 -7.71 -3.54 8.28
C ASP A 271 -7.00 -2.67 7.23
N LEU A 272 -7.10 -2.99 5.95
CA LEU A 272 -6.56 -2.16 4.88
C LEU A 272 -7.47 -0.96 4.56
N SER A 273 -6.91 0.03 3.88
CA SER A 273 -7.67 1.16 3.35
C SER A 273 -8.60 0.71 2.24
N THR A 274 -9.87 1.11 2.26
CA THR A 274 -10.77 0.88 1.11
C THR A 274 -10.23 1.59 -0.12
N LEU A 275 -10.57 1.11 -1.31
CA LEU A 275 -10.13 1.76 -2.55
C LEU A 275 -10.59 3.22 -2.61
N GLU A 276 -11.80 3.55 -2.13
CA GLU A 276 -12.33 4.90 -2.08
C GLU A 276 -11.49 5.83 -1.21
N ASN A 277 -11.17 5.43 0.01
CA ASN A 277 -10.34 6.21 0.92
C ASN A 277 -8.92 6.37 0.37
N SER A 278 -8.35 5.29 -0.13
CA SER A 278 -7.03 5.29 -0.72
C SER A 278 -6.97 6.15 -2.00
N ALA A 279 -8.05 6.20 -2.79
CA ALA A 279 -8.13 7.04 -3.99
C ALA A 279 -8.01 8.53 -3.68
N ILE A 280 -8.59 9.01 -2.57
CA ILE A 280 -8.46 10.42 -2.14
C ILE A 280 -6.97 10.76 -1.95
N LEU A 281 -6.25 9.92 -1.24
CA LEU A 281 -4.82 10.10 -0.95
C LEU A 281 -3.95 9.96 -2.20
N HIS A 282 -4.22 8.92 -3.01
CA HIS A 282 -3.48 8.70 -4.27
C HIS A 282 -3.64 9.87 -5.23
N LYS A 283 -4.87 10.37 -5.44
CA LYS A 283 -5.12 11.49 -6.35
C LYS A 283 -4.36 12.74 -5.94
N MET A 284 -4.38 13.09 -4.65
CA MET A 284 -3.61 14.21 -4.10
C MET A 284 -2.10 14.01 -4.33
N MET A 285 -1.58 12.82 -4.00
CA MET A 285 -0.18 12.47 -4.16
C MET A 285 0.25 12.51 -5.63
N LEU A 286 -0.51 11.83 -6.51
CA LEU A 286 -0.20 11.75 -7.94
C LEU A 286 -0.23 13.13 -8.60
N SER A 287 -1.21 13.98 -8.29
CA SER A 287 -1.27 15.36 -8.78
C SER A 287 -0.01 16.13 -8.41
N THR A 288 0.39 16.08 -7.13
CA THR A 288 1.59 16.77 -6.65
C THR A 288 2.87 16.24 -7.31
N PHE A 289 2.99 14.92 -7.46
CA PHE A 289 4.18 14.31 -8.07
C PHE A 289 4.22 14.53 -9.59
N ARG A 290 3.09 14.50 -10.28
CA ARG A 290 2.99 14.82 -11.70
C ARG A 290 3.44 16.26 -11.99
N ASP A 291 3.07 17.22 -11.14
CA ASP A 291 3.53 18.62 -11.25
C ASP A 291 5.05 18.71 -11.09
N LEU A 292 5.64 17.93 -10.17
CA LEU A 292 7.09 17.81 -10.02
C LEU A 292 7.75 17.29 -11.31
N PHE A 293 7.23 16.19 -11.87
CA PHE A 293 7.74 15.61 -13.12
C PHE A 293 7.57 16.55 -14.30
N SER A 294 6.42 17.23 -14.41
CA SER A 294 6.16 18.19 -15.47
C SER A 294 7.15 19.35 -15.44
N LYS A 295 7.43 19.90 -14.28
CA LYS A 295 8.47 20.95 -14.10
C LYS A 295 9.86 20.42 -14.47
N LYS A 296 10.21 19.20 -14.03
CA LYS A 296 11.54 18.64 -14.24
C LYS A 296 11.81 18.27 -15.71
N TYR A 297 10.78 17.86 -16.44
CA TYR A 297 10.87 17.55 -17.88
C TYR A 297 10.55 18.75 -18.79
N ASN A 298 10.17 19.90 -18.23
CA ASN A 298 9.71 21.07 -18.96
C ASN A 298 8.62 20.74 -20.01
N ARG A 299 7.71 19.85 -19.67
CA ARG A 299 6.55 19.44 -20.47
C ARG A 299 5.46 18.86 -19.57
N GLU A 300 4.22 18.91 -20.04
CA GLU A 300 3.11 18.27 -19.33
C GLU A 300 3.31 16.75 -19.28
N VAL A 301 3.13 16.18 -18.08
CA VAL A 301 3.16 14.75 -17.83
C VAL A 301 1.74 14.32 -17.45
N MET A 302 1.13 13.45 -18.25
CA MET A 302 -0.25 12.99 -18.04
C MET A 302 -0.34 11.89 -16.99
N ASP A 303 0.57 10.91 -17.07
CA ASP A 303 0.67 9.79 -16.15
C ASP A 303 1.89 9.96 -15.24
N CYS A 304 1.70 9.83 -13.93
CA CYS A 304 2.81 9.93 -12.99
C CYS A 304 3.71 8.68 -13.10
N PRO A 305 4.98 8.81 -13.54
CA PRO A 305 5.82 7.66 -13.89
C PRO A 305 6.43 6.99 -12.64
N ILE A 306 5.59 6.50 -11.73
CA ILE A 306 5.95 5.74 -10.51
C ILE A 306 5.17 4.44 -10.46
N THR A 307 5.67 3.42 -9.70
CA THR A 307 4.96 2.13 -9.58
C THR A 307 5.30 1.40 -8.29
#